data_87d4c8bdbf16c2de357de741d63b0c52
#
_entry.id   87d4c8bdbf16c2de357de741d63b0c52
#
_cell.length_a   1.000
_cell.length_b   1.000
_cell.length_c   1.000
_cell.angle_alpha   90.00
_cell.angle_beta   90.00
_cell.angle_gamma   90.00
#
_symmetry.space_group_name_H-M   'P 1'
#
loop_
_entity.id
_entity.type
_entity.pdbx_description
1 polymer ?
#
loop_
_entity_poly.entity_id
_entity_poly.type
_entity_poly.pdbx_seq_one_letter_code
_entity_poly.pdbx_strand_id
1 'polypeptide(L)'
;MTSPPIVGGSERIRLFLGLRLPEAALDAVEAWQREHLERMRVVPRGHLHLTLAFLGHRPADELPAIVEALRDAAAGVPGQIRLTPVRYRETRSVAMLVCEDEGGRAGALAADLQERLERLGVCRRERRPWLPHLTVGRFRERAGLRPELGNMGTYVLIPSDASAYLSRLRPSGAEYEVLASVALGGR
;
A
#
# COMPACT_ATOMS: atom_id res chain seq x y z
N MET A 1 -38.09 -29.99 -2.13
CA MET A 1 -37.05 -29.53 -1.18
C MET A 1 -35.70 -29.69 -1.88
N THR A 2 -35.24 -28.64 -2.51
CA THR A 2 -33.99 -28.64 -3.26
C THR A 2 -32.92 -28.09 -2.33
N SER A 3 -31.97 -28.93 -1.93
CA SER A 3 -30.79 -28.48 -1.16
C SER A 3 -29.99 -27.47 -1.97
N PRO A 4 -29.48 -26.39 -1.36
CA PRO A 4 -28.62 -25.47 -2.06
C PRO A 4 -27.31 -26.18 -2.44
N PRO A 5 -26.70 -25.82 -3.58
CA PRO A 5 -25.42 -26.40 -3.99
C PRO A 5 -24.34 -26.03 -2.95
N ILE A 6 -23.69 -27.04 -2.42
CA ILE A 6 -22.45 -26.88 -1.64
C ILE A 6 -21.39 -26.41 -2.65
N VAL A 7 -21.16 -25.13 -2.73
CA VAL A 7 -20.01 -24.57 -3.46
C VAL A 7 -18.79 -24.86 -2.60
N GLY A 8 -18.20 -26.03 -2.81
CA GLY A 8 -16.94 -26.41 -2.20
C GLY A 8 -15.78 -25.71 -2.88
N GLY A 9 -15.02 -24.97 -2.10
CA GLY A 9 -13.78 -24.31 -2.50
C GLY A 9 -13.89 -22.79 -2.35
N SER A 10 -13.40 -22.25 -1.25
CA SER A 10 -13.33 -20.82 -1.04
C SER A 10 -12.54 -20.18 -2.20
N GLU A 11 -13.18 -19.27 -2.94
CA GLU A 11 -12.52 -18.50 -4.00
C GLU A 11 -11.26 -17.86 -3.42
N ARG A 12 -10.12 -18.01 -4.12
CA ARG A 12 -8.86 -17.40 -3.69
C ARG A 12 -8.66 -16.06 -4.38
N ILE A 13 -8.51 -15.04 -3.57
CA ILE A 13 -8.30 -13.66 -4.01
C ILE A 13 -6.90 -13.19 -3.62
N ARG A 14 -6.25 -12.40 -4.48
CA ARG A 14 -4.93 -11.85 -4.21
C ARG A 14 -5.09 -10.50 -3.51
N LEU A 15 -4.63 -10.42 -2.26
CA LEU A 15 -4.84 -9.28 -1.38
C LEU A 15 -3.53 -8.58 -1.00
N PHE A 16 -3.64 -7.28 -0.77
CA PHE A 16 -2.68 -6.49 -0.02
C PHE A 16 -3.38 -5.39 0.77
N LEU A 17 -2.73 -4.87 1.79
CA LEU A 17 -3.19 -3.75 2.60
C LEU A 17 -2.28 -2.55 2.38
N GLY A 18 -2.84 -1.35 2.30
CA GLY A 18 -2.07 -0.15 2.03
C GLY A 18 -2.75 1.13 2.46
N LEU A 19 -1.95 2.19 2.59
CA LEU A 19 -2.42 3.54 2.87
C LEU A 19 -2.79 4.22 1.55
N ARG A 20 -3.98 4.84 1.50
CA ARG A 20 -4.44 5.65 0.38
C ARG A 20 -3.99 7.09 0.56
N LEU A 21 -3.68 7.71 -0.57
CA LEU A 21 -3.32 9.12 -0.62
C LEU A 21 -4.55 9.96 -1.04
N PRO A 22 -4.73 11.15 -0.45
CA PRO A 22 -5.76 12.09 -0.89
C PRO A 22 -5.41 12.67 -2.26
N GLU A 23 -6.43 13.20 -2.96
CA GLU A 23 -6.31 13.71 -4.33
C GLU A 23 -5.17 14.72 -4.52
N ALA A 24 -5.00 15.67 -3.59
CA ALA A 24 -3.93 16.66 -3.67
C ALA A 24 -2.52 16.03 -3.61
N ALA A 25 -2.35 14.95 -2.83
CA ALA A 25 -1.09 14.22 -2.79
C ALA A 25 -0.85 13.43 -4.08
N LEU A 26 -1.91 12.85 -4.65
CA LEU A 26 -1.85 12.17 -5.94
C LEU A 26 -1.48 13.15 -7.06
N ASP A 27 -2.04 14.37 -7.08
CA ASP A 27 -1.68 15.43 -8.04
C ASP A 27 -0.20 15.80 -7.96
N ALA A 28 0.32 15.97 -6.75
CA ALA A 28 1.73 16.29 -6.54
C ALA A 28 2.66 15.15 -7.02
N VAL A 29 2.30 13.89 -6.73
CA VAL A 29 3.08 12.73 -7.19
C VAL A 29 3.05 12.60 -8.70
N GLU A 30 1.89 12.75 -9.36
CA GLU A 30 1.78 12.70 -10.82
C GLU A 30 2.56 13.83 -11.50
N ALA A 31 2.55 15.04 -10.94
CA ALA A 31 3.35 16.14 -11.45
C ALA A 31 4.85 15.80 -11.39
N TRP A 32 5.31 15.27 -10.27
CA TRP A 32 6.69 14.84 -10.11
C TRP A 32 7.05 13.66 -11.05
N GLN A 33 6.16 12.68 -11.22
CA GLN A 33 6.36 11.57 -12.17
C GLN A 33 6.54 12.08 -13.60
N ARG A 34 5.70 13.01 -14.06
CA ARG A 34 5.80 13.61 -15.41
C ARG A 34 7.13 14.31 -15.65
N GLU A 35 7.61 15.02 -14.64
CA GLU A 35 8.86 15.79 -14.75
C GLU A 35 10.11 14.88 -14.73
N HIS A 36 10.10 13.80 -13.96
CA HIS A 36 11.31 13.06 -13.64
C HIS A 36 11.37 11.63 -14.17
N LEU A 37 10.23 11.06 -14.60
CA LEU A 37 10.13 9.63 -14.96
C LEU A 37 9.67 9.37 -16.41
N GLU A 38 9.91 10.30 -17.33
CA GLU A 38 9.46 10.19 -18.74
C GLU A 38 9.86 8.90 -19.44
N ARG A 39 10.97 8.29 -19.05
CA ARG A 39 11.54 7.10 -19.70
C ARG A 39 11.14 5.77 -19.04
N MET A 40 10.24 5.80 -18.07
CA MET A 40 9.82 4.58 -17.40
C MET A 40 8.30 4.41 -17.38
N ARG A 41 7.86 3.19 -17.16
CA ARG A 41 6.44 2.91 -16.94
C ARG A 41 6.05 3.45 -15.56
N VAL A 42 5.45 4.62 -15.51
CA VAL A 42 4.96 5.20 -14.25
C VAL A 42 3.81 4.38 -13.67
N VAL A 43 3.69 4.40 -12.35
CA VAL A 43 2.54 3.83 -11.66
C VAL A 43 1.35 4.76 -11.87
N PRO A 44 0.21 4.26 -12.40
CA PRO A 44 -0.97 5.08 -12.63
C PRO A 44 -1.53 5.62 -11.30
N ARG A 45 -2.17 6.80 -11.36
CA ARG A 45 -2.78 7.49 -10.21
C ARG A 45 -3.57 6.55 -9.28
N GLY A 46 -4.50 5.77 -9.82
CA GLY A 46 -5.34 4.85 -9.05
C GLY A 46 -4.59 3.69 -8.40
N HIS A 47 -3.29 3.54 -8.69
CA HIS A 47 -2.43 2.51 -8.13
C HIS A 47 -1.39 3.06 -7.15
N LEU A 48 -1.35 4.38 -6.95
CA LEU A 48 -0.43 5.01 -6.00
C LEU A 48 -0.91 4.77 -4.56
N HIS A 49 -0.09 4.09 -3.78
CA HIS A 49 -0.36 3.76 -2.38
C HIS A 49 0.93 3.43 -1.64
N LEU A 50 0.90 3.47 -0.31
CA LEU A 50 1.98 2.91 0.50
C LEU A 50 1.54 1.55 1.03
N THR A 51 2.23 0.48 0.65
CA THR A 51 1.88 -0.88 1.08
C THR A 51 2.22 -1.09 2.55
N LEU A 52 1.24 -1.57 3.33
CA LEU A 52 1.41 -1.98 4.73
C LEU A 52 1.75 -3.47 4.83
N ALA A 53 1.06 -4.32 4.07
CA ALA A 53 1.29 -5.76 4.06
C ALA A 53 0.84 -6.40 2.73
N PHE A 54 1.67 -7.29 2.18
CA PHE A 54 1.29 -8.17 1.08
C PHE A 54 0.83 -9.52 1.64
N LEU A 55 -0.41 -9.93 1.30
CA LEU A 55 -1.01 -11.16 1.81
C LEU A 55 -0.99 -12.30 0.77
N GLY A 56 -0.78 -11.95 -0.50
CA GLY A 56 -0.81 -12.92 -1.59
C GLY A 56 -2.22 -13.49 -1.82
N HIS A 57 -2.30 -14.75 -2.24
CA HIS A 57 -3.58 -15.43 -2.49
C HIS A 57 -4.16 -15.97 -1.19
N ARG A 58 -5.33 -15.46 -0.79
CA ARG A 58 -6.05 -15.84 0.42
C ARG A 58 -7.44 -16.33 0.09
N PRO A 59 -8.03 -17.25 0.87
CA PRO A 59 -9.45 -17.53 0.82
C PRO A 59 -10.28 -16.26 1.00
N ALA A 60 -11.33 -16.08 0.20
CA ALA A 60 -12.13 -14.86 0.25
C ALA A 60 -12.89 -14.70 1.58
N ASP A 61 -13.20 -15.79 2.26
CA ASP A 61 -13.84 -15.82 3.57
C ASP A 61 -12.95 -15.32 4.73
N GLU A 62 -11.64 -15.19 4.52
CA GLU A 62 -10.73 -14.56 5.48
C GLU A 62 -10.80 -13.02 5.45
N LEU A 63 -11.36 -12.41 4.39
CA LEU A 63 -11.40 -10.95 4.21
C LEU A 63 -12.02 -10.21 5.40
N PRO A 64 -13.15 -10.64 5.99
CA PRO A 64 -13.73 -9.95 7.15
C PRO A 64 -12.77 -9.86 8.34
N ALA A 65 -12.08 -10.96 8.67
CA ALA A 65 -11.10 -10.98 9.76
C ALA A 65 -9.87 -10.12 9.48
N ILE A 66 -9.41 -10.09 8.23
CA ILE A 66 -8.31 -9.22 7.77
C ILE A 66 -8.70 -7.75 7.89
N VAL A 67 -9.92 -7.37 7.50
CA VAL A 67 -10.42 -5.99 7.58
C VAL A 67 -10.60 -5.58 9.05
N GLU A 68 -11.02 -6.47 9.92
CA GLU A 68 -11.12 -6.19 11.36
C GLU A 68 -9.75 -5.95 11.97
N ALA A 69 -8.75 -6.78 11.63
CA ALA A 69 -7.37 -6.55 12.06
C ALA A 69 -6.82 -5.20 11.58
N LEU A 70 -7.16 -4.78 10.36
CA LEU A 70 -6.80 -3.47 9.82
C LEU A 70 -7.49 -2.34 10.59
N ARG A 71 -8.78 -2.49 10.91
CA ARG A 71 -9.56 -1.51 11.69
C ARG A 71 -8.99 -1.32 13.09
N ASP A 72 -8.71 -2.40 13.79
CA ASP A 72 -8.14 -2.36 15.12
C ASP A 72 -6.76 -1.70 15.14
N ALA A 73 -5.90 -2.06 14.16
CA ALA A 73 -4.58 -1.44 14.05
C ALA A 73 -4.69 0.07 13.74
N ALA A 74 -5.61 0.47 12.85
CA ALA A 74 -5.84 1.87 12.53
C ALA A 74 -6.39 2.68 13.71
N ALA A 75 -7.26 2.09 14.53
CA ALA A 75 -7.82 2.72 15.73
C ALA A 75 -6.73 2.98 16.80
N GLY A 76 -5.66 2.20 16.80
CA GLY A 76 -4.52 2.38 17.72
C GLY A 76 -3.58 3.53 17.34
N VAL A 77 -3.76 4.18 16.19
CA VAL A 77 -2.88 5.26 15.72
C VAL A 77 -3.31 6.60 16.33
N PRO A 78 -2.48 7.24 17.15
CA PRO A 78 -2.80 8.54 17.72
C PRO A 78 -2.54 9.67 16.70
N GLY A 79 -3.60 10.28 16.19
CA GLY A 79 -3.53 11.43 15.30
C GLY A 79 -3.13 11.08 13.85
N GLN A 80 -2.73 12.08 13.08
CA GLN A 80 -2.44 11.92 11.66
C GLN A 80 -1.10 11.23 11.39
N ILE A 81 -1.08 10.33 10.41
CA ILE A 81 0.15 9.82 9.81
C ILE A 81 0.67 10.90 8.85
N ARG A 82 1.96 11.22 8.96
CA ARG A 82 2.65 12.22 8.15
C ARG A 82 3.92 11.60 7.58
N LEU A 83 4.01 11.58 6.26
CA LEU A 83 5.11 10.94 5.54
C LEU A 83 5.73 11.94 4.56
N THR A 84 7.02 12.16 4.64
CA THR A 84 7.72 13.09 3.73
C THR A 84 8.70 12.30 2.86
N PRO A 85 8.61 12.37 1.52
CA PRO A 85 9.60 11.76 0.64
C PRO A 85 10.99 12.37 0.89
N VAL A 86 11.97 11.52 1.23
CA VAL A 86 13.32 11.97 1.56
C VAL A 86 14.36 11.50 0.55
N ARG A 87 14.03 10.50 -0.26
CA ARG A 87 14.93 10.03 -1.34
C ARG A 87 14.21 9.19 -2.38
N TYR A 88 14.69 9.26 -3.59
CA TYR A 88 14.39 8.31 -4.66
C TYR A 88 15.29 7.08 -4.53
N ARG A 89 14.73 5.91 -4.81
CA ARG A 89 15.45 4.64 -4.82
C ARG A 89 14.95 3.72 -5.92
N GLU A 90 15.88 3.07 -6.60
CA GLU A 90 15.58 1.98 -7.52
C GLU A 90 15.96 0.63 -6.90
N THR A 91 15.11 -0.37 -7.11
CA THR A 91 15.44 -1.78 -6.93
C THR A 91 15.67 -2.43 -8.30
N ARG A 92 15.58 -3.75 -8.40
CA ARG A 92 15.74 -4.45 -9.68
C ARG A 92 14.66 -4.08 -10.71
N SER A 93 13.43 -3.76 -10.28
CA SER A 93 12.29 -3.58 -11.18
C SER A 93 11.33 -2.46 -10.78
N VAL A 94 11.64 -1.76 -9.69
CA VAL A 94 10.74 -0.77 -9.10
C VAL A 94 11.51 0.50 -8.75
N ALA A 95 10.93 1.64 -9.12
CA ALA A 95 11.30 2.97 -8.66
C ALA A 95 10.36 3.41 -7.54
N MET A 96 10.90 3.94 -6.46
CA MET A 96 10.13 4.35 -5.29
C MET A 96 10.63 5.64 -4.66
N LEU A 97 9.72 6.39 -4.07
CA LEU A 97 10.01 7.45 -3.12
C LEU A 97 10.01 6.82 -1.71
N VAL A 98 11.16 6.84 -1.05
CA VAL A 98 11.28 6.44 0.36
C VAL A 98 10.91 7.64 1.20
N CYS A 99 10.05 7.43 2.20
CA CYS A 99 9.55 8.49 3.05
C CYS A 99 10.16 8.40 4.45
N GLU A 100 10.26 9.54 5.10
CA GLU A 100 10.40 9.66 6.55
C GLU A 100 9.01 9.60 7.18
N ASP A 101 8.89 8.86 8.28
CA ASP A 101 7.66 8.71 9.06
C ASP A 101 7.75 9.60 10.31
N GLU A 102 7.10 10.74 10.26
CA GLU A 102 7.11 11.72 11.34
C GLU A 102 6.43 11.15 12.59
N GLY A 103 7.23 10.96 13.63
CA GLY A 103 6.76 10.38 14.90
C GLY A 103 6.49 8.86 14.84
N GLY A 104 6.88 8.17 13.75
CA GLY A 104 6.85 6.72 13.66
C GLY A 104 5.46 6.08 13.61
N ARG A 105 4.40 6.87 13.32
CA ARG A 105 3.00 6.41 13.41
C ARG A 105 2.65 5.38 12.33
N ALA A 106 3.13 5.56 11.11
CA ALA A 106 2.90 4.60 10.06
C ALA A 106 3.64 3.28 10.31
N GLY A 107 4.87 3.37 10.84
CA GLY A 107 5.64 2.21 11.26
C GLY A 107 4.97 1.44 12.40
N ALA A 108 4.41 2.15 13.39
CA ALA A 108 3.65 1.55 14.48
C ALA A 108 2.39 0.84 13.98
N LEU A 109 1.63 1.48 13.07
CA LEU A 109 0.48 0.87 12.40
C LEU A 109 0.89 -0.41 11.65
N ALA A 110 1.94 -0.34 10.84
CA ALA A 110 2.41 -1.50 10.08
C ALA A 110 2.84 -2.65 10.98
N ALA A 111 3.52 -2.36 12.09
CA ALA A 111 3.99 -3.36 13.05
C ALA A 111 2.82 -4.05 13.78
N ASP A 112 1.85 -3.28 14.31
CA ASP A 112 0.65 -3.82 14.99
C ASP A 112 -0.20 -4.64 14.01
N LEU A 113 -0.41 -4.11 12.78
CA LEU A 113 -1.13 -4.83 11.76
C LEU A 113 -0.48 -6.17 11.41
N GLN A 114 0.83 -6.20 11.20
CA GLN A 114 1.56 -7.44 10.89
C GLN A 114 1.46 -8.45 12.03
N GLU A 115 1.52 -8.02 13.29
CA GLU A 115 1.35 -8.90 14.44
C GLU A 115 -0.06 -9.50 14.49
N ARG A 116 -1.10 -8.72 14.24
CA ARG A 116 -2.49 -9.20 14.16
C ARG A 116 -2.68 -10.21 13.04
N LEU A 117 -2.15 -9.91 11.85
CA LEU A 117 -2.22 -10.81 10.70
C LEU A 117 -1.45 -12.11 10.92
N GLU A 118 -0.34 -12.08 11.64
CA GLU A 118 0.41 -13.28 12.03
C GLU A 118 -0.39 -14.14 13.02
N ARG A 119 -1.03 -13.53 14.02
CA ARG A 119 -1.93 -14.24 14.96
C ARG A 119 -3.12 -14.89 14.26
N LEU A 120 -3.64 -14.28 13.20
CA LEU A 120 -4.67 -14.85 12.34
C LEU A 120 -4.16 -15.95 11.40
N GLY A 121 -2.85 -16.20 11.35
CA GLY A 121 -2.24 -17.17 10.42
C GLY A 121 -2.28 -16.72 8.94
N VAL A 122 -2.58 -15.43 8.68
CA VAL A 122 -2.74 -14.89 7.32
C VAL A 122 -1.39 -14.65 6.66
N CYS A 123 -0.41 -14.21 7.42
CA CYS A 123 0.97 -14.01 6.92
C CYS A 123 1.98 -14.26 8.04
N ARG A 124 3.25 -14.38 7.65
CA ARG A 124 4.37 -14.32 8.60
C ARG A 124 4.88 -12.90 8.68
N ARG A 125 5.17 -12.44 9.88
CA ARG A 125 5.78 -11.14 10.10
C ARG A 125 7.12 -11.04 9.37
N GLU A 126 7.34 -9.94 8.67
CA GLU A 126 8.63 -9.66 8.05
C GLU A 126 9.69 -9.38 9.14
N ARG A 127 10.89 -9.94 8.95
CA ARG A 127 12.00 -9.72 9.89
C ARG A 127 12.61 -8.31 9.79
N ARG A 128 12.41 -7.66 8.63
CA ARG A 128 12.93 -6.30 8.38
C ARG A 128 11.93 -5.27 8.90
N PRO A 129 12.40 -4.16 9.45
CA PRO A 129 11.53 -3.04 9.75
C PRO A 129 10.77 -2.60 8.49
N TRP A 130 9.51 -2.24 8.66
CA TRP A 130 8.71 -1.70 7.58
C TRP A 130 9.35 -0.41 7.04
N LEU A 131 9.49 -0.34 5.72
CA LEU A 131 10.04 0.82 5.03
C LEU A 131 8.88 1.60 4.39
N PRO A 132 8.58 2.83 4.86
CA PRO A 132 7.58 3.66 4.21
C PRO A 132 8.06 4.07 2.81
N HIS A 133 7.34 3.63 1.79
CA HIS A 133 7.68 3.97 0.41
C HIS A 133 6.45 4.01 -0.49
N LEU A 134 6.50 4.91 -1.45
CA LEU A 134 5.55 5.02 -2.54
C LEU A 134 6.20 4.51 -3.83
N THR A 135 5.68 3.44 -4.41
CA THR A 135 6.11 2.97 -5.72
C THR A 135 5.61 3.95 -6.79
N VAL A 136 6.53 4.55 -7.53
CA VAL A 136 6.22 5.58 -8.55
C VAL A 136 6.47 5.13 -9.98
N GLY A 137 7.24 4.06 -10.18
CA GLY A 137 7.55 3.55 -11.50
C GLY A 137 7.96 2.09 -11.50
N ARG A 138 7.91 1.47 -12.66
CA ARG A 138 8.34 0.08 -12.90
C ARG A 138 9.16 0.02 -14.18
N PHE A 139 10.15 -0.86 -14.20
CA PHE A 139 11.01 -1.09 -15.36
C PHE A 139 11.41 -2.56 -15.47
N ARG A 140 11.80 -2.98 -16.68
CA ARG A 140 12.36 -4.33 -16.90
C ARG A 140 13.85 -4.36 -16.55
N GLU A 141 14.55 -3.29 -16.90
CA GLU A 141 15.97 -3.09 -16.62
C GLU A 141 16.13 -1.80 -15.84
N ARG A 142 16.98 -1.82 -14.83
CA ARG A 142 17.23 -0.67 -13.97
C ARG A 142 17.70 0.53 -14.78
N ALA A 143 17.00 1.65 -14.67
CA ALA A 143 17.29 2.85 -15.44
C ALA A 143 18.50 3.64 -14.89
N GLY A 144 18.85 3.44 -13.61
CA GLY A 144 19.93 4.17 -12.96
C GLY A 144 19.66 5.66 -12.77
N LEU A 145 18.36 6.03 -12.76
CA LEU A 145 17.96 7.42 -12.58
C LEU A 145 18.27 7.92 -11.16
N ARG A 146 18.56 9.19 -11.08
CA ARG A 146 18.78 9.90 -9.80
C ARG A 146 18.02 11.25 -9.82
N PRO A 147 16.69 11.20 -9.95
CA PRO A 147 15.91 12.42 -9.97
C PRO A 147 16.01 13.15 -8.64
N GLU A 148 16.00 14.47 -8.72
CA GLU A 148 15.83 15.31 -7.54
C GLU A 148 14.39 15.22 -7.04
N LEU A 149 14.21 15.35 -5.74
CA LEU A 149 12.86 15.34 -5.17
C LEU A 149 12.12 16.65 -5.43
N GLY A 150 12.87 17.76 -5.58
CA GLY A 150 12.27 19.07 -5.74
C GLY A 150 11.21 19.34 -4.66
N ASN A 151 10.04 19.81 -5.06
CA ASN A 151 8.93 20.09 -4.15
C ASN A 151 8.42 18.84 -3.41
N MET A 152 8.65 17.62 -3.94
CA MET A 152 8.28 16.38 -3.23
C MET A 152 9.08 16.17 -1.95
N GLY A 153 10.30 16.66 -1.85
CA GLY A 153 11.14 16.56 -0.65
C GLY A 153 10.61 17.36 0.55
N THR A 154 9.68 18.27 0.33
CA THR A 154 9.02 19.07 1.37
C THR A 154 7.52 18.80 1.45
N TYR A 155 6.98 17.97 0.55
CA TYR A 155 5.56 17.67 0.51
C TYR A 155 5.20 16.59 1.55
N VAL A 156 4.31 16.93 2.46
CA VAL A 156 3.85 15.99 3.49
C VAL A 156 2.67 15.19 2.95
N LEU A 157 2.89 13.90 2.73
CA LEU A 157 1.83 12.94 2.39
C LEU A 157 1.06 12.60 3.67
N ILE A 158 -0.23 12.89 3.69
CA ILE A 158 -1.13 12.55 4.79
C ILE A 158 -2.15 11.57 4.24
N PRO A 159 -2.00 10.24 4.48
CA PRO A 159 -2.96 9.24 4.02
C PRO A 159 -4.37 9.52 4.56
N SER A 160 -5.38 9.31 3.72
CA SER A 160 -6.79 9.49 4.08
C SER A 160 -7.36 8.30 4.84
N ASP A 161 -6.93 7.11 4.45
CA ASP A 161 -7.42 5.85 5.00
C ASP A 161 -6.42 4.71 4.78
N ALA A 162 -6.63 3.61 5.48
CA ALA A 162 -6.01 2.32 5.22
C ALA A 162 -7.02 1.40 4.53
N SER A 163 -6.62 0.71 3.46
CA SER A 163 -7.53 -0.07 2.62
C SER A 163 -7.03 -1.48 2.36
N ALA A 164 -7.98 -2.39 2.22
CA ALA A 164 -7.76 -3.72 1.67
C ALA A 164 -8.02 -3.69 0.16
N TYR A 165 -7.03 -4.17 -0.60
CA TYR A 165 -7.07 -4.18 -2.05
C TYR A 165 -7.09 -5.58 -2.60
N LEU A 166 -7.98 -5.83 -3.56
CA LEU A 166 -7.90 -6.95 -4.48
C LEU A 166 -6.94 -6.59 -5.62
N SER A 167 -6.01 -7.46 -5.90
CA SER A 167 -5.07 -7.33 -7.02
C SER A 167 -5.37 -8.37 -8.09
N ARG A 168 -5.80 -7.94 -9.27
CA ARG A 168 -5.94 -8.83 -10.45
C ARG A 168 -4.76 -8.62 -11.37
N LEU A 169 -4.04 -9.71 -11.66
CA LEU A 169 -2.94 -9.68 -12.62
C LEU A 169 -3.50 -9.83 -14.04
N ARG A 170 -3.23 -8.84 -14.90
CA ARG A 170 -3.57 -8.82 -16.31
C ARG A 170 -2.32 -8.75 -17.16
N PRO A 171 -2.37 -9.16 -18.43
CA PRO A 171 -1.25 -8.97 -19.37
C PRO A 171 -0.81 -7.49 -19.46
N SER A 172 -1.77 -6.57 -19.35
CA SER A 172 -1.54 -5.11 -19.31
C SER A 172 -0.90 -4.59 -18.02
N GLY A 173 -0.93 -5.37 -16.95
CA GLY A 173 -0.45 -5.02 -15.61
C GLY A 173 -1.42 -5.42 -14.51
N ALA A 174 -1.10 -5.09 -13.27
CA ALA A 174 -2.01 -5.33 -12.16
C ALA A 174 -3.15 -4.30 -12.16
N GLU A 175 -4.36 -4.75 -11.91
CA GLU A 175 -5.52 -3.91 -11.60
C GLU A 175 -5.84 -4.02 -10.12
N TYR A 176 -6.16 -2.89 -9.48
CA TYR A 176 -6.49 -2.84 -8.06
C TYR A 176 -7.92 -2.39 -7.84
N GLU A 177 -8.60 -3.09 -6.95
CA GLU A 177 -9.96 -2.77 -6.51
C GLU A 177 -9.95 -2.66 -4.98
N VAL A 178 -10.53 -1.58 -4.45
CA VAL A 178 -10.67 -1.39 -3.00
C VAL A 178 -11.86 -2.21 -2.52
N LEU A 179 -11.61 -3.19 -1.66
CA LEU A 179 -12.63 -4.04 -1.06
C LEU A 179 -13.18 -3.46 0.25
N ALA A 180 -12.33 -2.79 1.01
CA ALA A 180 -12.71 -2.13 2.25
C ALA A 180 -11.74 -0.99 2.55
N SER A 181 -12.23 0.05 3.24
CA SER A 181 -11.45 1.18 3.72
C SER A 181 -11.74 1.44 5.20
N VAL A 182 -10.71 1.84 5.92
CA VAL A 182 -10.76 2.19 7.34
C VAL A 182 -10.16 3.58 7.50
N ALA A 183 -10.90 4.49 8.09
CA ALA A 183 -10.41 5.84 8.36
C ALA A 183 -9.19 5.83 9.30
N LEU A 184 -8.24 6.71 9.02
CA LEU A 184 -7.07 6.97 9.88
C LEU A 184 -7.32 8.22 10.73
N GLY A 185 -6.76 8.23 11.93
CA GLY A 185 -6.94 9.35 12.83
C GLY A 185 -8.22 9.20 13.65
N GLY A 186 -8.23 8.24 14.56
CA GLY A 186 -9.18 8.22 15.65
C GLY A 186 -9.10 9.54 16.44
N ARG A 187 -10.23 9.99 16.93
CA ARG A 187 -10.53 11.24 17.64
C ARG A 187 -9.45 11.70 18.60
#